data_aaae20a17746c8c4c605364eb8882afc
#
_entry.id   aaae20a17746c8c4c605364eb8882afc
#
_cell.length_a   1.000
_cell.length_b   1.000
_cell.length_c   1.000
_cell.angle_alpha   90.00
_cell.angle_beta   90.00
_cell.angle_gamma   90.00
#
_symmetry.space_group_name_H-M   'P 1'
#
loop_
_entity.id
_entity.type
_entity.pdbx_description
1 polymer ?
#
loop_
_entity_poly.entity_id
_entity_poly.type
_entity_poly.pdbx_seq_one_letter_code
_entity_poly.pdbx_strand_id
1 'polypeptide(L)'
;HKNVLNPLSPVIHLWQGGFFMKRKWWTVCFLSILAGSALHFLYDLWPNPLTAVFAPVNESVWEHLKLLYWPFLAAAFVLTKDEADGRKSWCGLLAGLLGAPLLLLGAYYTLLSGFALYGLPLDLILYALAMASGFGLAWHLQKAASPAWLCGVLVIAAGVYGASLALFSFAPPELPIFLPPV
;
A
#
# COMPACT_ATOMS: atom_id res chain seq x y z
N HIS A 1 27.51 38.11 29.02
CA HIS A 1 27.61 37.08 27.97
C HIS A 1 26.35 37.10 27.15
N LYS A 2 26.39 37.72 25.95
CA LYS A 2 25.29 37.64 24.96
C LYS A 2 25.40 36.29 24.26
N ASN A 3 24.40 35.40 24.46
CA ASN A 3 24.25 34.18 23.65
C ASN A 3 23.99 34.60 22.20
N VAL A 4 25.01 34.50 21.37
CA VAL A 4 24.86 34.62 19.90
C VAL A 4 24.17 33.38 19.43
N LEU A 5 22.84 33.47 19.25
CA LEU A 5 22.06 32.41 18.62
C LEU A 5 22.57 32.26 17.17
N ASN A 6 23.15 31.12 16.87
CA ASN A 6 23.59 30.78 15.50
C ASN A 6 22.38 30.78 14.57
N PRO A 7 22.28 31.72 13.60
CA PRO A 7 21.09 31.85 12.74
C PRO A 7 20.86 30.63 11.78
N LEU A 8 21.85 29.74 11.71
CA LEU A 8 21.78 28.53 10.88
C LEU A 8 21.11 27.31 11.58
N SER A 9 20.95 27.39 12.93
CA SER A 9 20.42 26.28 13.71
C SER A 9 18.99 25.85 13.27
N PRO A 10 18.02 26.75 13.03
CA PRO A 10 16.67 26.33 12.60
C PRO A 10 16.66 25.71 11.21
N VAL A 11 17.49 26.18 10.30
CA VAL A 11 17.58 25.65 8.92
C VAL A 11 18.15 24.24 8.93
N ILE A 12 19.17 23.97 9.72
CA ILE A 12 19.80 22.64 9.86
C ILE A 12 18.79 21.65 10.44
N HIS A 13 18.01 22.03 11.45
CA HIS A 13 16.97 21.18 12.02
C HIS A 13 15.83 20.85 11.03
N LEU A 14 15.43 21.80 10.20
CA LEU A 14 14.43 21.58 9.14
C LEU A 14 14.94 20.61 8.06
N TRP A 15 16.21 20.75 7.66
CA TRP A 15 16.83 19.84 6.69
C TRP A 15 16.98 18.41 7.23
N GLN A 16 17.43 18.27 8.47
CA GLN A 16 17.55 16.96 9.13
C GLN A 16 16.20 16.30 9.31
N GLY A 17 15.16 17.01 9.78
CA GLY A 17 13.81 16.48 9.93
C GLY A 17 13.23 15.98 8.61
N GLY A 18 13.37 16.74 7.53
CA GLY A 18 12.89 16.34 6.20
C GLY A 18 13.61 15.11 5.62
N PHE A 19 14.90 14.98 5.87
CA PHE A 19 15.68 13.82 5.42
C PHE A 19 15.32 12.55 6.20
N PHE A 20 15.20 12.63 7.53
CA PHE A 20 14.80 11.50 8.37
C PHE A 20 13.38 11.02 8.05
N MET A 21 12.45 11.94 7.80
CA MET A 21 11.07 11.61 7.43
C MET A 21 11.01 10.89 6.09
N LYS A 22 11.75 11.35 5.07
CA LYS A 22 11.87 10.65 3.79
C LYS A 22 12.46 9.25 3.95
N ARG A 23 13.50 9.11 4.77
CA ARG A 23 14.14 7.81 5.04
C ARG A 23 13.16 6.83 5.71
N LYS A 24 12.44 7.26 6.77
CA LYS A 24 11.41 6.46 7.45
C LYS A 24 10.36 5.97 6.44
N TRP A 25 9.88 6.86 5.58
CA TRP A 25 8.85 6.57 4.59
C TRP A 25 9.26 5.45 3.62
N TRP A 26 10.41 5.58 2.99
CA TRP A 26 10.90 4.58 2.04
C TRP A 26 11.35 3.27 2.70
N THR A 27 11.83 3.34 3.94
CA THR A 27 12.11 2.12 4.73
C THR A 27 10.82 1.37 5.01
N VAL A 28 9.74 2.05 5.40
CA VAL A 28 8.44 1.41 5.63
C VAL A 28 7.86 0.85 4.32
N CYS A 29 7.99 1.56 3.20
CA CYS A 29 7.63 1.05 1.88
C CYS A 29 8.36 -0.27 1.56
N PHE A 30 9.67 -0.31 1.71
CA PHE A 30 10.47 -1.50 1.47
C PHE A 30 10.06 -2.67 2.38
N LEU A 31 9.87 -2.40 3.68
CA LEU A 31 9.40 -3.43 4.62
C LEU A 31 7.99 -3.92 4.27
N SER A 32 7.12 -3.07 3.73
CA SER A 32 5.78 -3.47 3.26
C SER A 32 5.85 -4.40 2.05
N ILE A 33 6.79 -4.16 1.13
CA ILE A 33 7.02 -5.06 -0.01
C ILE A 33 7.47 -6.43 0.49
N LEU A 34 8.43 -6.48 1.43
CA LEU A 34 8.89 -7.74 2.02
C LEU A 34 7.78 -8.47 2.80
N ALA A 35 6.99 -7.71 3.57
CA ALA A 35 5.88 -8.28 4.34
C ALA A 35 4.80 -8.89 3.44
N GLY A 36 4.42 -8.22 2.35
CA GLY A 36 3.49 -8.77 1.37
C GLY A 36 4.05 -10.00 0.67
N SER A 37 5.33 -10.00 0.29
CA SER A 37 5.98 -11.19 -0.27
C SER A 37 5.99 -12.37 0.73
N ALA A 38 6.16 -12.11 2.02
CA ALA A 38 6.08 -13.14 3.05
C ALA A 38 4.65 -13.66 3.26
N LEU A 39 3.64 -12.75 3.20
CA LEU A 39 2.23 -13.13 3.30
C LEU A 39 1.80 -14.08 2.18
N HIS A 40 2.45 -14.07 1.03
CA HIS A 40 2.15 -14.97 -0.09
C HIS A 40 2.21 -16.45 0.33
N PHE A 41 3.14 -16.81 1.20
CA PHE A 41 3.34 -18.19 1.66
C PHE A 41 2.57 -18.53 2.93
N LEU A 42 1.89 -17.55 3.55
CA LEU A 42 1.29 -17.76 4.87
C LEU A 42 0.14 -18.77 4.86
N TYR A 43 -0.70 -18.75 3.82
CA TYR A 43 -1.82 -19.67 3.70
C TYR A 43 -1.36 -21.10 3.43
N ASP A 44 -0.32 -21.29 2.64
CA ASP A 44 0.26 -22.62 2.37
C ASP A 44 0.86 -23.25 3.63
N LEU A 45 1.45 -22.42 4.52
CA LEU A 45 2.04 -22.87 5.78
C LEU A 45 0.96 -23.18 6.84
N TRP A 46 -0.13 -22.41 6.85
CA TRP A 46 -1.21 -22.50 7.83
C TRP A 46 -2.59 -22.29 7.21
N PRO A 47 -3.14 -23.28 6.49
CA PRO A 47 -4.43 -23.15 5.83
C PRO A 47 -5.57 -23.15 6.87
N ASN A 48 -6.13 -21.99 7.12
CA ASN A 48 -7.29 -21.80 8.00
C ASN A 48 -8.06 -20.50 7.62
N PRO A 49 -9.32 -20.32 8.09
CA PRO A 49 -10.12 -19.15 7.74
C PRO A 49 -9.49 -17.81 8.14
N LEU A 50 -8.69 -17.76 9.19
CA LEU A 50 -8.03 -16.51 9.60
C LEU A 50 -6.91 -16.13 8.64
N THR A 51 -6.06 -17.07 8.27
CA THR A 51 -4.98 -16.81 7.29
C THR A 51 -5.55 -16.51 5.90
N ALA A 52 -6.69 -17.11 5.52
CA ALA A 52 -7.39 -16.79 4.28
C ALA A 52 -7.83 -15.32 4.15
N VAL A 53 -8.07 -14.63 5.27
CA VAL A 53 -8.37 -13.18 5.25
C VAL A 53 -7.16 -12.34 4.84
N PHE A 54 -5.97 -12.75 5.27
CA PHE A 54 -4.75 -11.94 5.12
C PHE A 54 -3.89 -12.36 3.93
N ALA A 55 -3.89 -13.63 3.58
CA ALA A 55 -3.04 -14.24 2.57
C ALA A 55 -3.85 -14.77 1.37
N PRO A 56 -3.25 -14.88 0.19
CA PRO A 56 -3.89 -15.50 -0.97
C PRO A 56 -4.24 -16.96 -0.68
N VAL A 57 -5.47 -17.36 -1.02
CA VAL A 57 -5.91 -18.77 -0.92
C VAL A 57 -5.72 -19.52 -2.23
N ASN A 58 -5.50 -18.81 -3.32
CA ASN A 58 -5.19 -19.32 -4.65
C ASN A 58 -4.40 -18.29 -5.46
N GLU A 59 -3.92 -18.68 -6.65
CA GLU A 59 -3.09 -17.86 -7.53
C GLU A 59 -3.88 -16.84 -8.39
N SER A 60 -5.12 -16.50 -8.02
CA SER A 60 -5.89 -15.50 -8.75
C SER A 60 -5.34 -14.07 -8.52
N VAL A 61 -5.54 -13.23 -9.52
CA VAL A 61 -5.12 -11.81 -9.42
C VAL A 61 -5.81 -11.10 -8.26
N TRP A 62 -7.09 -11.43 -8.00
CA TRP A 62 -7.85 -10.88 -6.88
C TRP A 62 -7.19 -11.17 -5.52
N GLU A 63 -6.82 -12.42 -5.31
CA GLU A 63 -6.20 -12.86 -4.05
C GLU A 63 -4.86 -12.15 -3.80
N HIS A 64 -4.07 -11.92 -4.84
CA HIS A 64 -2.80 -11.20 -4.73
C HIS A 64 -2.94 -9.73 -4.34
N LEU A 65 -4.12 -9.11 -4.52
CA LEU A 65 -4.37 -7.74 -4.05
C LEU A 65 -4.28 -7.61 -2.53
N LYS A 66 -4.47 -8.68 -1.76
CA LYS A 66 -4.25 -8.71 -0.31
C LYS A 66 -2.81 -8.41 0.08
N LEU A 67 -1.85 -8.83 -0.76
CA LEU A 67 -0.42 -8.59 -0.56
C LEU A 67 -0.07 -7.10 -0.65
N LEU A 68 -0.86 -6.31 -1.38
CA LEU A 68 -0.77 -4.84 -1.37
C LEU A 68 -1.54 -4.26 -0.18
N TYR A 69 -2.78 -4.70 0.03
CA TYR A 69 -3.70 -4.08 0.96
C TYR A 69 -3.22 -4.13 2.41
N TRP A 70 -2.95 -5.33 2.94
CA TRP A 70 -2.64 -5.50 4.36
C TRP A 70 -1.31 -4.86 4.77
N PRO A 71 -0.19 -5.05 4.05
CA PRO A 71 1.06 -4.39 4.40
C PRO A 71 0.99 -2.87 4.25
N PHE A 72 0.26 -2.36 3.24
CA PHE A 72 0.09 -0.92 3.07
C PHE A 72 -0.73 -0.30 4.19
N LEU A 73 -1.83 -0.96 4.61
CA LEU A 73 -2.65 -0.51 5.72
C LEU A 73 -1.87 -0.51 7.03
N ALA A 74 -1.09 -1.56 7.31
CA ALA A 74 -0.20 -1.62 8.47
C ALA A 74 0.84 -0.49 8.45
N ALA A 75 1.43 -0.23 7.27
CA ALA A 75 2.35 0.89 7.07
C ALA A 75 1.69 2.25 7.33
N ALA A 76 0.43 2.42 6.95
CA ALA A 76 -0.30 3.65 7.22
C ALA A 76 -0.41 3.93 8.73
N PHE A 77 -0.71 2.92 9.54
CA PHE A 77 -0.68 3.03 11.01
C PHE A 77 0.71 3.38 11.55
N VAL A 78 1.77 2.72 11.06
CA VAL A 78 3.15 2.96 11.51
C VAL A 78 3.62 4.37 11.16
N LEU A 79 3.22 4.90 10.00
CA LEU A 79 3.64 6.23 9.56
C LEU A 79 2.89 7.35 10.28
N THR A 80 1.64 7.13 10.69
CA THR A 80 0.77 8.16 11.27
C THR A 80 0.71 8.18 12.79
N LYS A 81 1.16 7.12 13.48
CA LYS A 81 1.04 6.96 14.93
C LYS A 81 1.65 8.08 15.77
N ASP A 82 2.69 8.73 15.27
CA ASP A 82 3.44 9.77 15.99
C ASP A 82 3.10 11.19 15.47
N GLU A 83 2.11 11.32 14.56
CA GLU A 83 1.75 12.61 13.96
C GLU A 83 0.64 13.32 14.73
N ALA A 84 0.88 14.59 15.13
CA ALA A 84 -0.11 15.41 15.83
C ALA A 84 -1.35 15.74 14.98
N ASP A 85 -1.20 15.88 13.65
CA ASP A 85 -2.31 16.04 12.68
C ASP A 85 -2.23 14.91 11.64
N GLY A 86 -2.50 13.69 12.07
CA GLY A 86 -2.44 12.49 11.23
C GLY A 86 -3.47 12.47 10.10
N ARG A 87 -4.51 13.33 10.12
CA ARG A 87 -5.60 13.28 9.13
C ARG A 87 -5.13 13.44 7.69
N LYS A 88 -4.22 14.38 7.40
CA LYS A 88 -3.71 14.63 6.04
C LYS A 88 -2.88 13.44 5.55
N SER A 89 -2.06 12.91 6.41
CA SER A 89 -1.24 11.71 6.12
C SER A 89 -2.12 10.50 5.89
N TRP A 90 -3.18 10.30 6.69
CA TRP A 90 -4.19 9.26 6.47
C TRP A 90 -4.87 9.40 5.11
N CYS A 91 -5.35 10.58 4.73
CA CYS A 91 -5.94 10.81 3.41
C CYS A 91 -5.00 10.41 2.27
N GLY A 92 -3.76 10.86 2.34
CA GLY A 92 -2.75 10.52 1.34
C GLY A 92 -2.47 9.02 1.29
N LEU A 93 -2.31 8.38 2.45
CA LEU A 93 -2.05 6.93 2.54
C LEU A 93 -3.22 6.09 2.05
N LEU A 94 -4.47 6.44 2.39
CA LEU A 94 -5.65 5.75 1.88
C LEU A 94 -5.82 5.92 0.37
N ALA A 95 -5.51 7.10 -0.18
CA ALA A 95 -5.51 7.30 -1.62
C ALA A 95 -4.43 6.44 -2.31
N GLY A 96 -3.24 6.33 -1.72
CA GLY A 96 -2.18 5.43 -2.19
C GLY A 96 -2.57 3.96 -2.11
N LEU A 97 -3.19 3.54 -1.00
CA LEU A 97 -3.72 2.19 -0.77
C LEU A 97 -4.74 1.79 -1.85
N LEU A 98 -5.64 2.69 -2.21
CA LEU A 98 -6.67 2.45 -3.22
C LEU A 98 -6.12 2.59 -4.65
N GLY A 99 -5.12 3.45 -4.86
CA GLY A 99 -4.51 3.68 -6.16
C GLY A 99 -3.56 2.56 -6.60
N ALA A 100 -2.81 1.96 -5.67
CA ALA A 100 -1.84 0.91 -5.98
C ALA A 100 -2.47 -0.32 -6.67
N PRO A 101 -3.61 -0.89 -6.21
CA PRO A 101 -4.29 -1.98 -6.89
C PRO A 101 -4.77 -1.62 -8.30
N LEU A 102 -5.25 -0.39 -8.51
CA LEU A 102 -5.68 0.06 -9.84
C LEU A 102 -4.52 0.11 -10.82
N LEU A 103 -3.35 0.60 -10.37
CA LEU A 103 -2.13 0.59 -11.17
C LEU A 103 -1.66 -0.83 -11.46
N LEU A 104 -1.67 -1.72 -10.45
CA LEU A 104 -1.30 -3.13 -10.63
C LEU A 104 -2.20 -3.81 -11.67
N LEU A 105 -3.51 -3.72 -11.51
CA LEU A 105 -4.48 -4.33 -12.43
C LEU A 105 -4.36 -3.76 -13.84
N GLY A 106 -4.25 -2.43 -13.97
CA GLY A 106 -4.07 -1.78 -15.28
C GLY A 106 -2.80 -2.23 -15.98
N ALA A 107 -1.67 -2.26 -15.27
CA ALA A 107 -0.39 -2.71 -15.82
C ALA A 107 -0.41 -4.22 -16.14
N TYR A 108 -0.90 -5.05 -15.21
CA TYR A 108 -0.97 -6.49 -15.38
C TYR A 108 -1.77 -6.88 -16.64
N TYR A 109 -3.01 -6.41 -16.76
CA TYR A 109 -3.84 -6.73 -17.92
C TYR A 109 -3.34 -6.11 -19.22
N THR A 110 -2.71 -4.93 -19.17
CA THR A 110 -2.09 -4.33 -20.35
C THR A 110 -0.91 -5.17 -20.85
N LEU A 111 -0.06 -5.65 -19.95
CA LEU A 111 1.10 -6.47 -20.31
C LEU A 111 0.67 -7.86 -20.74
N LEU A 112 -0.26 -8.49 -20.02
CA LEU A 112 -0.77 -9.81 -20.37
C LEU A 112 -1.54 -9.81 -21.70
N SER A 113 -2.56 -8.93 -21.83
CA SER A 113 -3.46 -8.93 -22.99
C SER A 113 -2.91 -8.13 -24.18
N GLY A 114 -2.13 -7.06 -23.92
CA GLY A 114 -1.58 -6.21 -24.95
C GLY A 114 -0.26 -6.69 -25.55
N PHE A 115 0.61 -7.25 -24.70
CA PHE A 115 1.97 -7.64 -25.11
C PHE A 115 2.26 -9.14 -24.93
N ALA A 116 1.30 -9.93 -24.44
CA ALA A 116 1.48 -11.34 -24.10
C ALA A 116 2.70 -11.62 -23.20
N LEU A 117 3.03 -10.66 -22.32
CA LEU A 117 4.11 -10.78 -21.35
C LEU A 117 3.55 -11.29 -20.04
N TYR A 118 4.11 -12.39 -19.53
CA TYR A 118 3.72 -13.04 -18.28
C TYR A 118 4.91 -13.74 -17.64
N GLY A 119 4.80 -14.02 -16.36
CA GLY A 119 5.76 -14.80 -15.60
C GLY A 119 6.12 -14.19 -14.25
N LEU A 120 6.54 -15.05 -13.33
CA LEU A 120 6.83 -14.72 -11.95
C LEU A 120 7.74 -13.48 -11.75
N PRO A 121 8.86 -13.31 -12.51
CA PRO A 121 9.69 -12.12 -12.33
C PRO A 121 8.96 -10.82 -12.68
N LEU A 122 8.09 -10.86 -13.70
CA LEU A 122 7.28 -9.70 -14.10
C LEU A 122 6.27 -9.36 -13.02
N ASP A 123 5.59 -10.36 -12.46
CA ASP A 123 4.58 -10.17 -11.41
C ASP A 123 5.18 -9.58 -10.15
N LEU A 124 6.37 -10.03 -9.74
CA LEU A 124 7.11 -9.47 -8.61
C LEU A 124 7.54 -8.01 -8.85
N ILE A 125 7.98 -7.69 -10.07
CA ILE A 125 8.32 -6.31 -10.44
C ILE A 125 7.09 -5.42 -10.42
N LEU A 126 5.97 -5.87 -11.01
CA LEU A 126 4.71 -5.14 -11.02
C LEU A 126 4.18 -4.89 -9.61
N TYR A 127 4.23 -5.91 -8.75
CA TYR A 127 3.87 -5.80 -7.34
C TYR A 127 4.71 -4.72 -6.62
N ALA A 128 6.04 -4.78 -6.75
CA ALA A 128 6.94 -3.83 -6.12
C ALA A 128 6.73 -2.40 -6.66
N LEU A 129 6.53 -2.25 -7.97
CA LEU A 129 6.25 -0.96 -8.60
C LEU A 129 4.89 -0.40 -8.17
N ALA A 130 3.85 -1.22 -8.08
CA ALA A 130 2.54 -0.79 -7.60
C ALA A 130 2.60 -0.32 -6.14
N MET A 131 3.28 -1.06 -5.27
CA MET A 131 3.50 -0.67 -3.88
C MET A 131 4.26 0.66 -3.80
N ALA A 132 5.39 0.79 -4.49
CA ALA A 132 6.20 2.01 -4.50
C ALA A 132 5.43 3.21 -5.08
N SER A 133 4.63 3.00 -6.12
CA SER A 133 3.78 4.04 -6.72
C SER A 133 2.67 4.50 -5.76
N GLY A 134 2.04 3.57 -5.04
CA GLY A 134 1.06 3.88 -4.00
C GLY A 134 1.68 4.73 -2.88
N PHE A 135 2.87 4.36 -2.38
CA PHE A 135 3.61 5.15 -1.40
C PHE A 135 4.05 6.51 -1.96
N GLY A 136 4.45 6.58 -3.24
CA GLY A 136 4.78 7.82 -3.92
C GLY A 136 3.58 8.75 -4.03
N LEU A 137 2.42 8.23 -4.44
CA LEU A 137 1.15 8.95 -4.49
C LEU A 137 0.75 9.49 -3.11
N ALA A 138 0.80 8.63 -2.09
CA ALA A 138 0.53 9.00 -0.71
C ALA A 138 1.47 10.13 -0.22
N TRP A 139 2.77 10.05 -0.53
CA TRP A 139 3.74 11.09 -0.20
C TRP A 139 3.43 12.45 -0.83
N HIS A 140 2.93 12.45 -2.06
CA HIS A 140 2.53 13.69 -2.72
C HIS A 140 1.23 14.25 -2.13
N LEU A 141 0.24 13.41 -1.92
CA LEU A 141 -1.09 13.82 -1.47
C LEU A 141 -1.16 14.25 -0.01
N GLN A 142 -0.31 13.69 0.88
CA GLN A 142 -0.27 14.13 2.28
C GLN A 142 0.09 15.62 2.45
N LYS A 143 0.74 16.22 1.45
CA LYS A 143 1.07 17.65 1.43
C LYS A 143 -0.08 18.52 0.92
N ALA A 144 -1.04 17.94 0.24
CA ALA A 144 -2.19 18.64 -0.28
C ALA A 144 -3.22 18.91 0.84
N ALA A 145 -3.86 20.05 0.77
CA ALA A 145 -4.99 20.35 1.65
C ALA A 145 -6.21 19.56 1.20
N SER A 146 -6.45 18.40 1.81
CA SER A 146 -7.61 17.56 1.50
C SER A 146 -8.80 17.95 2.37
N PRO A 147 -10.01 18.13 1.79
CA PRO A 147 -11.20 18.39 2.58
C PRO A 147 -11.56 17.17 3.44
N ALA A 148 -12.14 17.42 4.62
CA ALA A 148 -12.42 16.36 5.61
C ALA A 148 -13.36 15.28 5.07
N TRP A 149 -14.36 15.67 4.24
CA TRP A 149 -15.29 14.72 3.63
C TRP A 149 -14.60 13.70 2.71
N LEU A 150 -13.56 14.12 1.98
CA LEU A 150 -12.80 13.22 1.10
C LEU A 150 -12.08 12.14 1.91
N CYS A 151 -11.50 12.49 3.07
CA CYS A 151 -10.91 11.50 3.96
C CYS A 151 -11.94 10.48 4.43
N GLY A 152 -13.16 10.92 4.78
CA GLY A 152 -14.26 10.03 5.16
C GLY A 152 -14.62 9.04 4.03
N VAL A 153 -14.73 9.54 2.81
CA VAL A 153 -14.99 8.68 1.63
C VAL A 153 -13.87 7.67 1.42
N LEU A 154 -12.60 8.08 1.53
CA LEU A 154 -11.45 7.17 1.39
C LEU A 154 -11.40 6.09 2.48
N VAL A 155 -11.78 6.43 3.73
CA VAL A 155 -11.88 5.44 4.82
C VAL A 155 -12.95 4.40 4.50
N ILE A 156 -14.16 4.84 4.08
CA ILE A 156 -15.25 3.94 3.70
C ILE A 156 -14.83 3.06 2.53
N ALA A 157 -14.25 3.65 1.48
CA ALA A 157 -13.79 2.91 0.30
C ALA A 157 -12.72 1.88 0.64
N ALA A 158 -11.73 2.23 1.47
CA ALA A 158 -10.72 1.29 1.94
C ALA A 158 -11.33 0.16 2.79
N GLY A 159 -12.27 0.49 3.68
CA GLY A 159 -12.99 -0.52 4.48
C GLY A 159 -13.81 -1.49 3.62
N VAL A 160 -14.57 -0.97 2.66
CA VAL A 160 -15.34 -1.80 1.70
C VAL A 160 -14.40 -2.66 0.87
N TYR A 161 -13.30 -2.10 0.38
CA TYR A 161 -12.31 -2.85 -0.38
C TYR A 161 -11.70 -3.98 0.45
N GLY A 162 -11.24 -3.71 1.68
CA GLY A 162 -10.70 -4.74 2.58
C GLY A 162 -11.73 -5.83 2.93
N ALA A 163 -12.98 -5.44 3.19
CA ALA A 163 -14.08 -6.38 3.42
C ALA A 163 -14.34 -7.27 2.18
N SER A 164 -14.32 -6.70 0.98
CA SER A 164 -14.48 -7.47 -0.25
C SER A 164 -13.33 -8.44 -0.52
N LEU A 165 -12.08 -8.05 -0.21
CA LEU A 165 -10.92 -8.94 -0.28
C LEU A 165 -11.09 -10.16 0.63
N ALA A 166 -11.58 -9.96 1.85
CA ALA A 166 -11.84 -11.04 2.80
C ALA A 166 -13.04 -11.90 2.36
N LEU A 167 -14.17 -11.27 1.98
CA LEU A 167 -15.41 -11.98 1.66
C LEU A 167 -15.24 -12.88 0.43
N PHE A 168 -14.61 -12.37 -0.63
CA PHE A 168 -14.49 -13.09 -1.90
C PHE A 168 -13.44 -14.21 -1.87
N SER A 169 -12.69 -14.37 -0.79
CA SER A 169 -11.90 -15.59 -0.55
C SER A 169 -12.78 -16.79 -0.16
N PHE A 170 -13.95 -16.53 0.44
CA PHE A 170 -14.88 -17.56 0.86
C PHE A 170 -16.04 -17.78 -0.15
N ALA A 171 -16.39 -16.73 -0.89
CA ALA A 171 -17.47 -16.75 -1.87
C ALA A 171 -17.08 -15.95 -3.12
N PRO A 172 -16.11 -16.44 -3.92
CA PRO A 172 -15.65 -15.73 -5.11
C PRO A 172 -16.74 -15.70 -6.18
N PRO A 173 -16.95 -14.55 -6.86
CA PRO A 173 -17.77 -14.48 -8.06
C PRO A 173 -17.15 -15.24 -9.23
N GLU A 174 -17.98 -15.71 -10.17
CA GLU A 174 -17.53 -16.39 -11.39
C GLU A 174 -17.02 -15.37 -12.45
N LEU A 175 -15.92 -14.68 -12.12
CA LEU A 175 -15.28 -13.71 -13.01
C LEU A 175 -13.79 -14.07 -13.19
N PRO A 176 -13.20 -13.78 -14.36
CA PRO A 176 -11.80 -14.14 -14.66
C PRO A 176 -10.76 -13.69 -13.65
N ILE A 177 -10.99 -12.55 -12.98
CA ILE A 177 -10.07 -11.99 -11.97
C ILE A 177 -9.95 -12.87 -10.71
N PHE A 178 -10.97 -13.72 -10.42
CA PHE A 178 -11.01 -14.64 -9.28
C PHE A 178 -10.50 -16.04 -9.62
N LEU A 179 -10.22 -16.30 -10.89
CA LEU A 179 -9.69 -17.57 -11.36
C LEU A 179 -8.16 -17.51 -11.44
N PRO A 180 -7.46 -18.59 -11.10
CA PRO A 180 -6.03 -18.69 -11.37
C PRO A 180 -5.76 -18.50 -12.88
N PRO A 181 -4.68 -17.83 -13.28
CA PRO A 181 -4.30 -17.73 -14.68
C PRO A 181 -4.01 -19.14 -15.23
N VAL A 182 -4.49 -19.39 -16.45
CA VAL A 182 -4.32 -20.67 -17.17
C VAL A 182 -2.94 -20.73 -17.79
#